data_943c06132f280d70d174c36d3c6f4dd1
#
_entry.id   943c06132f280d70d174c36d3c6f4dd1
#
_cell.length_a   1.000
_cell.length_b   1.000
_cell.length_c   1.000
_cell.angle_alpha   90.00
_cell.angle_beta   90.00
_cell.angle_gamma   90.00
#
_symmetry.space_group_name_H-M   'P 1'
#
loop_
_entity.id
_entity.type
_entity.pdbx_description
1 polymer ?
#
loop_
_entity_poly.entity_id
_entity_poly.type
_entity_poly.pdbx_seq_one_letter_code
_entity_poly.pdbx_strand_id
1 'polypeptide(L)'
;MARNDSLRRGNNIEMLILSILSTEDCYGYQLSLLIKDCSQGKISLPEGSLYPALYKLVDNGLISDEKRQVGKRLTRVYYHMEPEGKDYLNQLIEEYNSLHSGIQSILNKTKEGDELTHVQKTQ
;
A
#
# COMPACT_ATOMS: atom_id res chain seq x y z
N MET A 1 -13.21 -11.23 11.53
CA MET A 1 -13.05 -12.23 10.60
C MET A 1 -11.97 -11.97 9.60
N ALA A 2 -11.27 -13.00 9.32
CA ALA A 2 -10.22 -12.86 8.36
C ALA A 2 -10.78 -12.56 6.98
N ARG A 3 -10.13 -11.71 6.31
CA ARG A 3 -10.55 -11.35 4.98
C ARG A 3 -9.35 -11.27 4.09
N ASN A 4 -9.61 -11.43 2.82
CA ASN A 4 -8.55 -11.30 1.85
C ASN A 4 -8.42 -9.87 1.41
N ASP A 5 -8.16 -9.01 2.40
CA ASP A 5 -8.04 -7.59 2.11
C ASP A 5 -6.85 -7.31 1.22
N SER A 6 -5.85 -8.20 1.22
CA SER A 6 -4.70 -8.02 0.34
C SER A 6 -5.09 -8.04 -1.13
N LEU A 7 -6.26 -8.57 -1.45
CA LEU A 7 -6.77 -8.54 -2.81
C LEU A 7 -7.41 -7.22 -3.15
N ARG A 8 -7.63 -6.38 -2.17
CA ARG A 8 -8.34 -5.14 -2.37
C ARG A 8 -7.38 -4.02 -2.68
N ARG A 9 -7.86 -3.13 -3.53
CA ARG A 9 -7.09 -1.98 -3.91
C ARG A 9 -6.72 -1.09 -2.73
N GLY A 10 -7.63 -1.01 -1.73
CA GLY A 10 -7.38 -0.17 -0.57
C GLY A 10 -6.14 -0.59 0.20
N ASN A 11 -5.93 -1.90 0.33
CA ASN A 11 -4.76 -2.38 1.06
C ASN A 11 -3.47 -2.04 0.34
N ASN A 12 -3.48 -2.10 -0.99
CA ASN A 12 -2.29 -1.72 -1.73
C ASN A 12 -1.99 -0.24 -1.54
N ILE A 13 -3.01 0.60 -1.52
CA ILE A 13 -2.80 2.03 -1.30
C ILE A 13 -2.21 2.27 0.07
N GLU A 14 -2.75 1.62 1.11
CA GLU A 14 -2.22 1.78 2.45
C GLU A 14 -0.78 1.31 2.54
N MET A 15 -0.47 0.18 1.90
CA MET A 15 0.89 -0.33 1.89
C MET A 15 1.85 0.66 1.26
N LEU A 16 1.45 1.29 0.16
CA LEU A 16 2.29 2.24 -0.52
C LEU A 16 2.52 3.49 0.32
N ILE A 17 1.45 4.00 0.93
CA ILE A 17 1.57 5.18 1.80
C ILE A 17 2.51 4.87 2.95
N LEU A 18 2.28 3.76 3.64
CA LEU A 18 3.09 3.41 4.80
C LEU A 18 4.54 3.17 4.42
N SER A 19 4.76 2.58 3.26
CA SER A 19 6.11 2.33 2.79
C SER A 19 6.90 3.63 2.64
N ILE A 20 6.28 4.64 2.04
CA ILE A 20 6.95 5.93 1.88
C ILE A 20 7.16 6.59 3.24
N LEU A 21 6.12 6.55 4.11
CA LEU A 21 6.22 7.18 5.42
C LEU A 21 7.22 6.49 6.33
N SER A 22 7.59 5.25 6.02
CA SER A 22 8.61 4.57 6.81
C SER A 22 9.99 5.20 6.61
N THR A 23 10.16 5.99 5.57
CA THR A 23 11.44 6.65 5.30
C THR A 23 11.47 8.10 5.76
N GLU A 24 10.35 8.80 5.67
CA GLU A 24 10.30 10.20 6.07
C GLU A 24 8.86 10.67 6.20
N ASP A 25 8.66 11.71 6.98
CA ASP A 25 7.36 12.36 7.07
C ASP A 25 7.06 13.06 5.76
N CYS A 26 5.79 13.04 5.37
CA CYS A 26 5.39 13.64 4.10
C CYS A 26 4.04 14.31 4.24
N TYR A 27 3.82 15.36 3.46
CA TYR A 27 2.47 15.89 3.30
C TYR A 27 1.81 15.19 2.10
N GLY A 28 0.49 15.35 2.00
CA GLY A 28 -0.29 14.53 1.07
C GLY A 28 0.17 14.60 -0.38
N TYR A 29 0.35 15.82 -0.88
CA TYR A 29 0.78 15.98 -2.26
C TYR A 29 2.17 15.37 -2.49
N GLN A 30 3.06 15.53 -1.52
CA GLN A 30 4.39 14.94 -1.59
C GLN A 30 4.30 13.42 -1.70
N LEU A 31 3.39 12.81 -0.94
CA LEU A 31 3.18 11.37 -1.01
C LEU A 31 2.79 10.94 -2.43
N SER A 32 1.86 11.66 -3.02
CA SER A 32 1.42 11.30 -4.36
C SER A 32 2.54 11.39 -5.38
N LEU A 33 3.40 12.42 -5.25
CA LEU A 33 4.54 12.58 -6.14
C LEU A 33 5.55 11.46 -5.94
N LEU A 34 5.83 11.10 -4.69
CA LEU A 34 6.81 10.06 -4.41
C LEU A 34 6.33 8.69 -4.85
N ILE A 35 5.05 8.40 -4.67
CA ILE A 35 4.50 7.13 -5.14
C ILE A 35 4.64 7.02 -6.65
N LYS A 36 4.33 8.09 -7.36
CA LYS A 36 4.45 8.08 -8.80
C LYS A 36 5.90 7.93 -9.23
N ASP A 37 6.78 8.72 -8.60
CA ASP A 37 8.19 8.71 -8.96
C ASP A 37 8.84 7.37 -8.63
N CYS A 38 8.62 6.85 -7.44
CA CYS A 38 9.24 5.60 -7.01
C CYS A 38 8.73 4.40 -7.80
N SER A 39 7.53 4.48 -8.35
CA SER A 39 6.99 3.42 -9.19
C SER A 39 7.35 3.62 -10.65
N GLN A 40 8.18 4.59 -10.95
CA GLN A 40 8.58 4.91 -12.33
C GLN A 40 7.37 5.24 -13.19
N GLY A 41 6.41 5.95 -12.57
CA GLY A 41 5.21 6.40 -13.26
C GLY A 41 4.11 5.36 -13.39
N LYS A 42 4.34 4.15 -12.90
CA LYS A 42 3.37 3.08 -13.08
C LYS A 42 2.17 3.19 -12.16
N ILE A 43 2.34 3.87 -11.02
CA ILE A 43 1.27 4.03 -10.05
C ILE A 43 1.04 5.51 -9.81
N SER A 44 -0.20 5.93 -10.00
CA SER A 44 -0.59 7.31 -9.79
C SER A 44 -1.88 7.30 -8.97
N LEU A 45 -1.83 7.89 -7.78
CA LEU A 45 -2.98 7.91 -6.88
C LEU A 45 -3.66 9.27 -6.94
N PRO A 46 -4.92 9.31 -7.37
CA PRO A 46 -5.67 10.55 -7.33
C PRO A 46 -6.01 10.92 -5.89
N GLU A 47 -6.31 12.19 -5.67
CA GLU A 47 -6.64 12.68 -4.34
C GLU A 47 -7.85 11.96 -3.75
N GLY A 48 -8.79 11.59 -4.61
CA GLY A 48 -9.97 10.86 -4.15
C GLY A 48 -9.68 9.50 -3.57
N SER A 49 -8.53 8.93 -3.89
CA SER A 49 -8.09 7.67 -3.29
C SER A 49 -7.11 7.89 -2.16
N LEU A 50 -6.24 8.87 -2.31
CA LEU A 50 -5.16 9.10 -1.36
C LEU A 50 -5.66 9.59 -0.01
N TYR A 51 -6.48 10.65 0.00
CA TYR A 51 -6.86 11.28 1.26
C TYR A 51 -7.79 10.42 2.12
N PRO A 52 -8.78 9.71 1.56
CA PRO A 52 -9.55 8.79 2.40
C PRO A 52 -8.67 7.72 3.04
N ALA A 53 -7.65 7.24 2.34
CA ALA A 53 -6.74 6.25 2.91
C ALA A 53 -5.93 6.86 4.05
N LEU A 54 -5.45 8.09 3.87
CA LEU A 54 -4.71 8.78 4.92
C LEU A 54 -5.57 8.97 6.16
N TYR A 55 -6.82 9.40 5.99
CA TYR A 55 -7.71 9.63 7.11
C TYR A 55 -7.99 8.33 7.86
N LYS A 56 -8.16 7.25 7.13
CA LYS A 56 -8.39 5.95 7.74
C LYS A 56 -7.18 5.49 8.55
N LEU A 57 -5.99 5.71 8.02
CA LEU A 57 -4.77 5.34 8.72
C LEU A 57 -4.60 6.16 9.99
N VAL A 58 -4.93 7.46 9.95
CA VAL A 58 -4.88 8.30 11.14
C VAL A 58 -5.89 7.83 12.17
N ASP A 59 -7.12 7.57 11.72
CA ASP A 59 -8.18 7.14 12.62
C ASP A 59 -7.84 5.85 13.35
N ASN A 60 -7.08 4.98 12.69
CA ASN A 60 -6.69 3.70 13.27
C ASN A 60 -5.38 3.76 14.05
N GLY A 61 -4.80 4.94 14.19
CA GLY A 61 -3.58 5.09 14.98
C GLY A 61 -2.33 4.57 14.33
N LEU A 62 -2.38 4.31 13.03
CA LEU A 62 -1.24 3.75 12.31
C LEU A 62 -0.27 4.83 11.84
N ILE A 63 -0.78 6.02 11.64
CA ILE A 63 0.02 7.21 11.36
C ILE A 63 -0.59 8.35 12.17
N SER A 64 0.16 9.42 12.32
CA SER A 64 -0.34 10.65 12.94
C SER A 64 -0.19 11.78 11.95
N ASP A 65 -0.91 12.87 12.22
CA ASP A 65 -0.82 14.04 11.36
C ASP A 65 -0.48 15.25 12.20
N GLU A 66 0.17 16.21 11.57
CA GLU A 66 0.66 17.40 12.25
C GLU A 66 0.70 18.54 11.27
N LYS A 67 0.15 19.68 11.66
CA LYS A 67 0.25 20.88 10.83
C LYS A 67 1.62 21.50 11.04
N ARG A 68 2.28 21.84 9.96
CA ARG A 68 3.56 22.52 9.98
C ARG A 68 3.49 23.76 9.11
N GLN A 69 4.01 24.85 9.62
CA GLN A 69 4.08 26.08 8.85
C GLN A 69 5.27 25.99 7.91
N VAL A 70 5.02 26.30 6.65
CA VAL A 70 6.05 26.26 5.62
C VAL A 70 6.09 27.66 5.01
N GLY A 71 7.09 28.44 5.40
CA GLY A 71 7.15 29.82 5.00
C GLY A 71 6.19 30.67 5.82
N LYS A 72 5.87 31.85 5.32
CA LYS A 72 5.12 32.83 6.12
C LYS A 72 3.62 32.58 6.13
N ARG A 73 3.07 32.00 5.09
CA ARG A 73 1.61 31.93 4.93
C ARG A 73 1.09 30.56 4.60
N LEU A 74 1.97 29.58 4.44
CA LEU A 74 1.55 28.26 4.00
C LEU A 74 1.67 27.28 5.16
N THR A 75 0.59 26.55 5.40
CA THR A 75 0.57 25.48 6.38
C THR A 75 0.29 24.17 5.65
N ARG A 76 1.05 23.15 5.97
CA ARG A 76 0.85 21.83 5.39
C ARG A 76 0.62 20.82 6.50
N VAL A 77 -0.19 19.80 6.19
CA VAL A 77 -0.40 18.69 7.12
C VAL A 77 0.60 17.60 6.74
N TYR A 78 1.49 17.28 7.67
CA TYR A 78 2.46 16.21 7.49
C TYR A 78 1.97 14.96 8.19
N TYR A 79 2.27 13.82 7.61
CA TYR A 79 1.91 12.52 8.13
C TYR A 79 3.17 11.80 8.59
N HIS A 80 3.04 11.07 9.67
CA HIS A 80 4.16 10.44 10.35
C HIS A 80 3.81 9.00 10.71
N MET A 81 4.73 8.08 10.46
CA MET A 81 4.53 6.66 10.77
C MET A 81 4.57 6.44 12.27
N GLU A 82 3.54 5.77 12.80
CA GLU A 82 3.54 5.34 14.18
C GLU A 82 4.05 3.89 14.28
N PRO A 83 4.47 3.45 15.48
CA PRO A 83 4.97 2.07 15.61
C PRO A 83 3.95 1.02 15.13
N GLU A 84 2.67 1.25 15.44
CA GLU A 84 1.62 0.32 15.00
C GLU A 84 1.50 0.30 13.49
N GLY A 85 1.79 1.43 12.85
CA GLY A 85 1.78 1.49 11.40
C GLY A 85 2.88 0.66 10.79
N LYS A 86 4.03 0.61 11.46
CA LYS A 86 5.14 -0.19 10.97
C LYS A 86 4.80 -1.68 11.03
N ASP A 87 4.17 -2.10 12.11
CA ASP A 87 3.75 -3.50 12.24
C ASP A 87 2.72 -3.85 11.18
N TYR A 88 1.77 -2.96 10.97
CA TYR A 88 0.74 -3.17 9.96
C TYR A 88 1.35 -3.23 8.55
N LEU A 89 2.32 -2.37 8.27
CA LEU A 89 3.00 -2.38 6.99
C LEU A 89 3.68 -3.73 6.74
N ASN A 90 4.38 -4.24 7.75
CA ASN A 90 5.06 -5.52 7.60
C ASN A 90 4.06 -6.64 7.29
N GLN A 91 2.91 -6.59 7.94
CA GLN A 91 1.85 -7.57 7.71
C GLN A 91 1.33 -7.47 6.27
N LEU A 92 1.09 -6.25 5.80
CA LEU A 92 0.61 -6.04 4.43
C LEU A 92 1.63 -6.52 3.41
N ILE A 93 2.91 -6.28 3.66
CA ILE A 93 3.96 -6.71 2.74
C ILE A 93 4.00 -8.24 2.67
N GLU A 94 3.89 -8.90 3.82
CA GLU A 94 3.86 -10.36 3.83
C GLU A 94 2.70 -10.91 3.01
N GLU A 95 1.52 -10.32 3.21
CA GLU A 95 0.34 -10.74 2.47
C GLU A 95 0.50 -10.49 0.98
N TYR A 96 1.06 -9.35 0.64
CA TYR A 96 1.29 -9.02 -0.77
C TYR A 96 2.25 -10.01 -1.41
N ASN A 97 3.36 -10.30 -0.74
CA ASN A 97 4.36 -11.20 -1.29
C ASN A 97 3.80 -12.63 -1.46
N SER A 98 3.00 -13.07 -0.51
CA SER A 98 2.38 -14.39 -0.61
C SER A 98 1.42 -14.45 -1.80
N LEU A 99 0.58 -13.43 -1.95
CA LEU A 99 -0.35 -13.38 -3.06
C LEU A 99 0.39 -13.30 -4.39
N HIS A 100 1.40 -12.43 -4.45
CA HIS A 100 2.18 -12.27 -5.66
C HIS A 100 2.84 -13.58 -6.07
N SER A 101 3.42 -14.28 -5.10
CA SER A 101 4.08 -15.56 -5.35
C SER A 101 3.08 -16.59 -5.89
N GLY A 102 1.89 -16.65 -5.30
CA GLY A 102 0.86 -17.57 -5.76
C GLY A 102 0.41 -17.25 -7.18
N ILE A 103 0.23 -15.97 -7.47
CA ILE A 103 -0.17 -15.57 -8.80
C ILE A 103 0.92 -15.91 -9.81
N GLN A 104 2.18 -15.65 -9.47
CA GLN A 104 3.28 -15.98 -10.36
C GLN A 104 3.35 -17.49 -10.66
N SER A 105 3.10 -18.30 -9.64
CA SER A 105 3.07 -19.74 -9.84
C SER A 105 2.02 -20.15 -10.86
N ILE A 106 0.85 -19.57 -10.76
CA ILE A 106 -0.24 -19.87 -11.69
C ILE A 106 0.13 -19.42 -13.09
N LEU A 107 0.64 -18.19 -13.21
CA LEU A 107 0.99 -17.65 -14.52
C LEU A 107 2.10 -18.44 -15.19
N ASN A 108 3.07 -18.88 -14.40
CA ASN A 108 4.17 -19.68 -14.96
C ASN A 108 3.68 -21.02 -15.47
N LYS A 109 2.79 -21.65 -14.73
CA LYS A 109 2.27 -22.96 -15.19
C LYS A 109 1.43 -22.84 -16.44
N THR A 110 0.58 -21.82 -16.51
CA THR A 110 -0.27 -21.65 -17.68
C THR A 110 0.56 -21.24 -18.89
N LYS A 111 1.60 -20.45 -18.67
CA LYS A 111 2.47 -20.02 -19.76
C LYS A 111 3.22 -21.19 -20.36
N GLU A 112 3.62 -22.16 -19.53
CA GLU A 112 4.35 -23.34 -20.00
C GLU A 112 3.45 -24.41 -20.55
N GLY A 113 2.13 -24.22 -20.44
CA GLY A 113 1.20 -25.20 -20.97
C GLY A 113 1.07 -26.45 -20.11
N ASP A 114 1.37 -26.34 -18.83
CA ASP A 114 1.25 -27.48 -17.92
C ASP A 114 -0.19 -27.96 -17.84
N GLU A 115 -0.31 -29.26 -17.60
CA GLU A 115 -1.61 -29.87 -17.40
C GLU A 115 -2.17 -29.38 -16.06
N LEU A 116 -3.26 -28.66 -16.11
CA LEU A 116 -3.89 -28.15 -14.90
C LEU A 116 -4.98 -29.07 -14.38
N THR A 117 -5.55 -29.87 -15.25
CA THR A 117 -6.72 -30.67 -14.87
C THR A 117 -6.37 -31.89 -14.06
N HIS A 118 -5.14 -32.36 -14.11
CA HIS A 118 -4.81 -33.57 -13.34
C HIS A 118 -4.88 -33.33 -11.85
N VAL A 119 -4.68 -32.11 -11.40
CA VAL A 119 -4.85 -31.80 -9.99
C VAL A 119 -6.28 -31.98 -9.56
N GLN A 120 -7.22 -31.57 -10.40
CA GLN A 120 -8.62 -31.72 -10.10
C GLN A 120 -9.06 -33.15 -10.15
N LYS A 121 -8.43 -33.97 -10.98
CA LYS A 121 -8.79 -35.37 -11.11
C LYS A 121 -8.45 -36.15 -9.85
N THR A 122 -7.58 -35.64 -9.02
CA THR A 122 -7.20 -36.31 -7.78
C THR A 122 -8.14 -35.98 -6.64
N GLN A 123 -9.08 -35.10 -6.86
CA GLN A 123 -10.02 -34.70 -5.82
C GLN A 123 -11.19 -35.71 -5.70
#